data_2877114c1ab2b4070241266841a5d5c9
#
_entry.id   2877114c1ab2b4070241266841a5d5c9
#
_cell.length_a   1.000
_cell.length_b   1.000
_cell.length_c   1.000
_cell.angle_alpha   90.00
_cell.angle_beta   90.00
_cell.angle_gamma   90.00
#
_symmetry.space_group_name_H-M   'P 1'
#
loop_
_entity.id
_entity.type
_entity.pdbx_description
1 polymer ?
#
loop_
_entity_poly.entity_id
_entity_poly.type
_entity_poly.pdbx_seq_one_letter_code
_entity_poly.pdbx_strand_id
1 'polypeptide(L)'
;MLALAGAPLGLEFTFLEPAEGASAAQVGRQLVGAYDDPRLLAQLAADSDLVTFEFESVPESSAALLSQSCPVFPPPRALAVGQDRLLEKRMFQSLEIPTATYAEVGSNSDLVAALDQVPVPARLKSRRLGYDGHGQALVLESGELEGAWVELGRAPAILEQVVPFERELSALSVRARGGEVASYPLVENHHEAGILRLTLAPAPGLTPELESQAAALSAALLDQFEYVGLLAVELFQVEGRLLANEIAPRVHNSGHWTMDGAHCSQFENHLRAGLGWPLGGTSSSGYTAMLNILSVEPDPAEVLSLPDAHLHLYDKEPRPGRKLGHVNISGPDPIQVTTQLQALARALSVALPDPAQPDSYWPV
;
A
#
# COMPACT_ATOMS: atom_id res chain seq x y z
N MET A 1 -5.74 -12.18 3.61
CA MET A 1 -5.78 -11.52 4.95
C MET A 1 -7.18 -10.99 5.29
N LEU A 2 -7.95 -10.44 4.36
CA LEU A 2 -9.36 -10.08 4.63
C LEU A 2 -10.17 -11.26 5.16
N ALA A 3 -10.05 -12.44 4.52
CA ALA A 3 -10.78 -13.62 4.99
C ALA A 3 -10.38 -14.07 6.40
N LEU A 4 -9.09 -13.98 6.75
CA LEU A 4 -8.64 -14.28 8.11
C LEU A 4 -9.23 -13.31 9.14
N ALA A 5 -9.33 -12.03 8.80
CA ALA A 5 -9.95 -11.01 9.67
C ALA A 5 -11.48 -11.15 9.75
N GLY A 6 -12.13 -11.62 8.68
CA GLY A 6 -13.58 -11.76 8.61
C GLY A 6 -14.11 -13.08 9.19
N ALA A 7 -13.31 -14.14 9.21
CA ALA A 7 -13.75 -15.44 9.71
C ALA A 7 -14.26 -15.41 11.17
N PRO A 8 -13.61 -14.74 12.13
CA PRO A 8 -14.13 -14.59 13.50
C PRO A 8 -15.45 -13.80 13.57
N LEU A 9 -15.76 -13.02 12.54
CA LEU A 9 -17.00 -12.24 12.43
C LEU A 9 -18.13 -13.04 11.75
N GLY A 10 -17.88 -14.31 11.38
CA GLY A 10 -18.84 -15.19 10.72
C GLY A 10 -19.02 -14.88 9.23
N LEU A 11 -18.05 -14.21 8.59
CA LEU A 11 -18.09 -13.91 7.16
C LEU A 11 -17.54 -15.09 6.35
N GLU A 12 -18.19 -15.36 5.22
CA GLU A 12 -17.73 -16.33 4.22
C GLU A 12 -17.13 -15.59 3.01
N PHE A 13 -16.10 -16.20 2.40
CA PHE A 13 -15.37 -15.57 1.31
C PHE A 13 -15.36 -16.41 0.04
N THR A 14 -15.61 -15.75 -1.09
CA THR A 14 -15.39 -16.30 -2.42
C THR A 14 -14.39 -15.43 -3.16
N PHE A 15 -13.38 -16.05 -3.76
CA PHE A 15 -12.29 -15.36 -4.48
C PHE A 15 -12.36 -15.68 -5.97
N LEU A 16 -12.29 -14.66 -6.82
CA LEU A 16 -11.99 -14.80 -8.25
C LEU A 16 -10.49 -14.59 -8.43
N GLU A 17 -9.78 -15.63 -8.88
CA GLU A 17 -8.32 -15.60 -9.05
C GLU A 17 -7.93 -16.50 -10.23
N PRO A 18 -7.13 -16.03 -11.20
CA PRO A 18 -6.73 -16.82 -12.36
C PRO A 18 -5.85 -18.04 -12.05
N ALA A 19 -5.02 -17.95 -11.00
CA ALA A 19 -4.12 -19.04 -10.62
C ALA A 19 -4.87 -20.11 -9.79
N GLU A 20 -4.79 -21.36 -10.21
CA GLU A 20 -5.28 -22.48 -9.40
C GLU A 20 -4.48 -22.59 -8.09
N GLY A 21 -5.16 -22.95 -6.99
CA GLY A 21 -4.53 -23.13 -5.69
C GLY A 21 -3.90 -21.87 -5.13
N ALA A 22 -4.48 -20.70 -5.42
CA ALA A 22 -4.04 -19.44 -4.84
C ALA A 22 -4.13 -19.48 -3.30
N SER A 23 -3.26 -18.74 -2.60
CA SER A 23 -3.20 -18.65 -1.13
C SER A 23 -4.59 -18.42 -0.50
N ALA A 24 -5.45 -17.65 -1.18
CA ALA A 24 -6.82 -17.39 -0.75
C ALA A 24 -7.73 -18.63 -0.73
N ALA A 25 -7.43 -19.65 -1.53
CA ALA A 25 -8.21 -20.90 -1.57
C ALA A 25 -8.18 -21.68 -0.26
N GLN A 26 -7.21 -21.42 0.62
CA GLN A 26 -7.12 -22.05 1.94
C GLN A 26 -8.18 -21.52 2.92
N VAL A 27 -8.72 -20.33 2.66
CA VAL A 27 -9.58 -19.59 3.60
C VAL A 27 -10.92 -19.18 3.01
N GLY A 28 -11.26 -19.69 1.83
CA GLY A 28 -12.53 -19.43 1.17
C GLY A 28 -12.67 -20.18 -0.15
N ARG A 29 -13.85 -20.10 -0.75
CA ARG A 29 -14.14 -20.71 -2.05
C ARG A 29 -13.40 -19.94 -3.16
N GLN A 30 -12.74 -20.66 -4.06
CA GLN A 30 -12.10 -20.06 -5.23
C GLN A 30 -12.93 -20.31 -6.50
N LEU A 31 -13.13 -19.24 -7.28
CA LEU A 31 -13.53 -19.27 -8.68
C LEU A 31 -12.25 -19.06 -9.50
N VAL A 32 -11.86 -20.06 -10.28
CA VAL A 32 -10.65 -20.01 -11.10
C VAL A 32 -10.99 -19.49 -12.49
N GLY A 33 -10.38 -18.36 -12.88
CA GLY A 33 -10.52 -17.77 -14.20
C GLY A 33 -10.09 -16.30 -14.26
N ALA A 34 -10.14 -15.73 -15.45
CA ALA A 34 -9.73 -14.34 -15.68
C ALA A 34 -10.61 -13.36 -14.88
N TYR A 35 -10.00 -12.28 -14.42
CA TYR A 35 -10.69 -11.22 -13.67
C TYR A 35 -11.79 -10.50 -14.48
N ASP A 36 -11.81 -10.66 -15.80
CA ASP A 36 -12.78 -10.08 -16.73
C ASP A 36 -13.72 -11.11 -17.36
N ASP A 37 -13.72 -12.38 -16.89
CA ASP A 37 -14.70 -13.38 -17.37
C ASP A 37 -16.12 -12.99 -16.91
N PRO A 38 -17.02 -12.62 -17.83
CA PRO A 38 -18.34 -12.11 -17.47
C PRO A 38 -19.22 -13.14 -16.76
N ARG A 39 -19.00 -14.44 -16.99
CA ARG A 39 -19.77 -15.52 -16.31
C ARG A 39 -19.33 -15.64 -14.86
N LEU A 40 -18.01 -15.59 -14.59
CA LEU A 40 -17.46 -15.65 -13.24
C LEU A 40 -17.80 -14.38 -12.45
N LEU A 41 -17.76 -13.20 -13.11
CA LEU A 41 -18.21 -11.96 -12.49
C LEU A 41 -19.68 -12.00 -12.11
N ALA A 42 -20.56 -12.49 -13.01
CA ALA A 42 -21.98 -12.65 -12.70
C ALA A 42 -22.23 -13.65 -11.55
N GLN A 43 -21.47 -14.73 -11.52
CA GLN A 43 -21.54 -15.72 -10.43
C GLN A 43 -21.04 -15.09 -9.11
N LEU A 44 -19.90 -14.40 -9.12
CA LEU A 44 -19.37 -13.71 -7.94
C LEU A 44 -20.38 -12.72 -7.37
N ALA A 45 -21.00 -11.89 -8.25
CA ALA A 45 -22.03 -10.94 -7.82
C ALA A 45 -23.28 -11.61 -7.24
N ALA A 46 -23.70 -12.74 -7.81
CA ALA A 46 -24.90 -13.46 -7.32
C ALA A 46 -24.67 -14.18 -5.98
N ASP A 47 -23.42 -14.60 -5.73
CA ASP A 47 -23.05 -15.34 -4.53
C ASP A 47 -22.55 -14.42 -3.38
N SER A 48 -22.54 -13.09 -3.56
CA SER A 48 -21.93 -12.14 -2.61
C SER A 48 -22.85 -11.01 -2.20
N ASP A 49 -22.84 -10.65 -0.92
CA ASP A 49 -23.49 -9.45 -0.38
C ASP A 49 -22.65 -8.18 -0.60
N LEU A 50 -21.33 -8.36 -0.80
CA LEU A 50 -20.34 -7.31 -0.97
C LEU A 50 -19.16 -7.86 -1.76
N VAL A 51 -18.63 -7.09 -2.69
CA VAL A 51 -17.38 -7.39 -3.39
C VAL A 51 -16.32 -6.35 -3.04
N THR A 52 -15.10 -6.80 -2.82
CA THR A 52 -13.90 -5.98 -2.60
C THR A 52 -12.70 -6.57 -3.33
N PHE A 53 -11.57 -5.87 -3.33
CA PHE A 53 -10.33 -6.34 -3.95
C PHE A 53 -9.13 -6.07 -3.05
N GLU A 54 -8.18 -7.01 -3.03
CA GLU A 54 -6.87 -6.86 -2.37
C GLU A 54 -5.75 -6.54 -3.38
N PHE A 55 -6.04 -6.67 -4.68
CA PHE A 55 -5.09 -6.49 -5.77
C PHE A 55 -5.56 -5.38 -6.70
N GLU A 56 -4.77 -4.34 -6.85
CA GLU A 56 -5.20 -3.15 -7.60
C GLU A 56 -5.07 -3.27 -9.13
N SER A 57 -4.44 -4.34 -9.65
CA SER A 57 -4.37 -4.55 -11.10
C SER A 57 -5.56 -5.35 -11.67
N VAL A 58 -6.63 -5.60 -10.88
CA VAL A 58 -7.88 -6.10 -11.44
C VAL A 58 -8.45 -5.04 -12.40
N PRO A 59 -9.03 -5.43 -13.57
CA PRO A 59 -9.57 -4.45 -14.50
C PRO A 59 -10.66 -3.60 -13.84
N GLU A 60 -10.54 -2.28 -13.93
CA GLU A 60 -11.56 -1.35 -13.41
C GLU A 60 -12.94 -1.64 -14.00
N SER A 61 -12.99 -2.01 -15.30
CA SER A 61 -14.21 -2.42 -15.98
C SER A 61 -14.93 -3.61 -15.33
N SER A 62 -14.17 -4.54 -14.74
CA SER A 62 -14.72 -5.68 -13.99
C SER A 62 -15.37 -5.21 -12.68
N ALA A 63 -14.71 -4.33 -11.94
CA ALA A 63 -15.26 -3.74 -10.75
C ALA A 63 -16.50 -2.88 -11.05
N ALA A 64 -16.49 -2.11 -12.16
CA ALA A 64 -17.61 -1.33 -12.63
C ALA A 64 -18.80 -2.22 -13.07
N LEU A 65 -18.54 -3.36 -13.73
CA LEU A 65 -19.57 -4.32 -14.09
C LEU A 65 -20.21 -4.95 -12.84
N LEU A 66 -19.40 -5.40 -11.89
CA LEU A 66 -19.88 -5.96 -10.62
C LEU A 66 -20.77 -4.96 -9.85
N SER A 67 -20.42 -3.68 -9.85
CA SER A 67 -21.18 -2.64 -9.13
C SER A 67 -22.60 -2.42 -9.64
N GLN A 68 -22.96 -2.94 -10.83
CA GLN A 68 -24.32 -2.90 -11.35
C GLN A 68 -25.26 -3.92 -10.67
N SER A 69 -24.70 -4.94 -10.03
CA SER A 69 -25.48 -6.07 -9.47
C SER A 69 -25.18 -6.35 -8.00
N CYS A 70 -24.04 -5.90 -7.48
CA CYS A 70 -23.59 -6.12 -6.11
C CYS A 70 -22.85 -4.87 -5.61
N PRO A 71 -22.96 -4.48 -4.34
CA PRO A 71 -22.11 -3.45 -3.75
C PRO A 71 -20.63 -3.76 -3.93
N VAL A 72 -19.86 -2.84 -4.50
CA VAL A 72 -18.40 -2.95 -4.66
C VAL A 72 -17.73 -1.83 -3.89
N PHE A 73 -16.88 -2.17 -2.95
CA PHE A 73 -16.09 -1.22 -2.18
C PHE A 73 -14.63 -1.68 -2.08
N PRO A 74 -13.70 -0.78 -2.25
CA PRO A 74 -13.84 0.66 -2.59
C PRO A 74 -14.48 0.89 -3.96
N PRO A 75 -14.90 2.15 -4.24
CA PRO A 75 -15.61 2.45 -5.48
C PRO A 75 -14.69 2.26 -6.71
N PRO A 76 -15.19 1.68 -7.82
CA PRO A 76 -14.39 1.39 -9.02
C PRO A 76 -13.61 2.62 -9.55
N ARG A 77 -14.16 3.83 -9.41
CA ARG A 77 -13.48 5.07 -9.83
C ARG A 77 -12.18 5.36 -9.06
N ALA A 78 -12.09 4.94 -7.79
CA ALA A 78 -10.85 5.07 -7.02
C ALA A 78 -9.78 4.11 -7.56
N LEU A 79 -10.20 2.89 -7.93
CA LEU A 79 -9.34 1.91 -8.58
C LEU A 79 -8.83 2.42 -9.94
N ALA A 80 -9.71 3.01 -10.76
CA ALA A 80 -9.35 3.58 -12.07
C ALA A 80 -8.27 4.67 -11.96
N VAL A 81 -8.39 5.53 -10.93
CA VAL A 81 -7.40 6.60 -10.69
C VAL A 81 -6.10 6.02 -10.16
N GLY A 82 -6.12 5.14 -9.15
CA GLY A 82 -4.91 4.52 -8.60
C GLY A 82 -4.13 3.67 -9.61
N GLN A 83 -4.81 3.14 -10.65
CA GLN A 83 -4.17 2.39 -11.73
C GLN A 83 -3.44 3.27 -12.76
N ASP A 84 -3.60 4.58 -12.76
CA ASP A 84 -3.02 5.47 -13.76
C ASP A 84 -2.36 6.69 -13.11
N ARG A 85 -1.03 6.68 -13.06
CA ARG A 85 -0.22 7.71 -12.40
C ARG A 85 -0.53 9.13 -12.87
N LEU A 86 -0.90 9.31 -14.14
CA LEU A 86 -1.25 10.65 -14.65
C LEU A 86 -2.62 11.12 -14.10
N LEU A 87 -3.62 10.22 -14.07
CA LEU A 87 -4.92 10.54 -13.48
C LEU A 87 -4.80 10.84 -11.99
N GLU A 88 -3.98 10.07 -11.30
CA GLU A 88 -3.70 10.25 -9.88
C GLU A 88 -3.03 11.61 -9.59
N LYS A 89 -1.99 11.98 -10.33
CA LYS A 89 -1.33 13.29 -10.17
C LYS A 89 -2.27 14.46 -10.52
N ARG A 90 -3.08 14.32 -11.57
CA ARG A 90 -4.11 15.32 -11.91
C ARG A 90 -5.18 15.44 -10.81
N MET A 91 -5.56 14.34 -10.19
CA MET A 91 -6.47 14.36 -9.04
C MET A 91 -5.84 15.12 -7.86
N PHE A 92 -4.58 14.80 -7.48
CA PHE A 92 -3.88 15.55 -6.42
C PHE A 92 -3.87 17.05 -6.70
N GLN A 93 -3.54 17.46 -7.93
CA GLN A 93 -3.58 18.87 -8.31
C GLN A 93 -4.98 19.49 -8.18
N SER A 94 -6.02 18.78 -8.61
CA SER A 94 -7.40 19.28 -8.52
C SER A 94 -7.91 19.46 -7.08
N LEU A 95 -7.31 18.73 -6.14
CA LEU A 95 -7.57 18.81 -4.70
C LEU A 95 -6.58 19.71 -3.96
N GLU A 96 -5.68 20.40 -4.69
CA GLU A 96 -4.61 21.21 -4.11
C GLU A 96 -3.69 20.42 -3.16
N ILE A 97 -3.61 19.10 -3.34
CA ILE A 97 -2.72 18.22 -2.58
C ILE A 97 -1.32 18.30 -3.17
N PRO A 98 -0.30 18.69 -2.38
CA PRO A 98 1.08 18.76 -2.86
C PRO A 98 1.58 17.39 -3.35
N THR A 99 2.23 17.38 -4.52
CA THR A 99 2.88 16.20 -5.11
C THR A 99 4.15 16.62 -5.85
N ALA A 100 5.01 15.67 -6.21
CA ALA A 100 6.18 15.94 -7.04
C ALA A 100 5.79 16.58 -8.37
N THR A 101 6.63 17.48 -8.88
CA THR A 101 6.45 18.03 -10.23
C THR A 101 6.52 16.90 -11.25
N TYR A 102 5.59 16.91 -12.23
CA TYR A 102 5.52 15.87 -13.24
C TYR A 102 5.13 16.41 -14.62
N ALA A 103 5.46 15.66 -15.65
CA ALA A 103 5.06 15.93 -17.02
C ALA A 103 4.63 14.64 -17.72
N GLU A 104 3.63 14.72 -18.61
CA GLU A 104 3.18 13.59 -19.42
C GLU A 104 4.17 13.29 -20.56
N VAL A 105 4.42 12.01 -20.82
CA VAL A 105 5.24 11.53 -21.94
C VAL A 105 4.44 10.45 -22.68
N GLY A 106 3.96 10.79 -23.87
CA GLY A 106 3.19 9.89 -24.74
C GLY A 106 3.76 9.83 -26.17
N SER A 107 4.67 10.74 -26.51
CA SER A 107 5.27 10.83 -27.84
C SER A 107 6.70 11.40 -27.77
N ASN A 108 7.47 11.26 -28.87
CA ASN A 108 8.80 11.87 -28.96
C ASN A 108 8.79 13.40 -28.79
N SER A 109 7.71 14.07 -29.22
CA SER A 109 7.59 15.51 -29.06
C SER A 109 7.44 15.93 -27.61
N ASP A 110 6.94 15.06 -26.74
CA ASP A 110 6.71 15.36 -25.35
C ASP A 110 8.01 15.31 -24.53
N LEU A 111 9.04 14.59 -25.00
CA LEU A 111 10.30 14.41 -24.27
C LEU A 111 10.98 15.74 -23.96
N VAL A 112 11.04 16.66 -24.94
CA VAL A 112 11.65 17.99 -24.74
C VAL A 112 10.81 18.82 -23.79
N ALA A 113 9.49 18.87 -24.01
CA ALA A 113 8.59 19.64 -23.16
C ALA A 113 8.53 19.09 -21.73
N ALA A 114 8.71 17.78 -21.55
CA ALA A 114 8.78 17.15 -20.24
C ALA A 114 10.04 17.59 -19.47
N LEU A 115 11.20 17.65 -20.13
CA LEU A 115 12.45 18.12 -19.52
C LEU A 115 12.42 19.62 -19.16
N ASP A 116 11.68 20.43 -19.92
CA ASP A 116 11.48 21.85 -19.59
C ASP A 116 10.66 22.04 -18.31
N GLN A 117 9.74 21.10 -18.02
CA GLN A 117 8.89 21.12 -16.83
C GLN A 117 9.52 20.39 -15.63
N VAL A 118 10.22 19.30 -15.90
CA VAL A 118 10.82 18.40 -14.88
C VAL A 118 12.30 18.25 -15.21
N PRO A 119 13.17 19.10 -14.64
CA PRO A 119 14.61 18.98 -14.84
C PRO A 119 15.14 17.68 -14.18
N VAL A 120 16.25 17.19 -14.73
CA VAL A 120 16.96 16.02 -14.16
C VAL A 120 17.68 16.41 -12.85
N PRO A 121 17.86 15.50 -11.90
CA PRO A 121 17.47 14.08 -11.97
C PRO A 121 15.97 13.88 -11.87
N ALA A 122 15.44 12.98 -12.70
CA ALA A 122 14.01 12.67 -12.77
C ALA A 122 13.77 11.16 -12.85
N ARG A 123 12.54 10.72 -12.58
CA ARG A 123 12.10 9.33 -12.79
C ARG A 123 11.08 9.28 -13.92
N LEU A 124 11.37 8.49 -14.93
CA LEU A 124 10.38 8.13 -15.93
C LEU A 124 9.62 6.90 -15.43
N LYS A 125 8.29 7.02 -15.30
CA LYS A 125 7.43 5.94 -14.80
C LYS A 125 6.35 5.63 -15.84
N SER A 126 6.13 4.34 -16.17
CA SER A 126 4.96 3.94 -16.96
C SER A 126 3.67 4.37 -16.23
N ARG A 127 2.67 4.85 -16.98
CA ARG A 127 1.40 5.29 -16.39
C ARG A 127 0.66 4.18 -15.68
N ARG A 128 0.75 2.94 -16.19
CA ARG A 128 0.01 1.78 -15.69
C ARG A 128 0.93 0.60 -15.45
N LEU A 129 0.51 -0.35 -14.63
CA LEU A 129 1.15 -1.64 -14.37
C LEU A 129 2.56 -1.55 -13.73
N GLY A 130 2.94 -0.40 -13.19
CA GLY A 130 4.15 -0.27 -12.38
C GLY A 130 3.86 -0.66 -10.92
N TYR A 131 4.71 -1.51 -10.33
CA TYR A 131 4.64 -1.92 -8.93
C TYR A 131 6.04 -2.33 -8.42
N ASP A 132 6.27 -2.22 -7.12
CA ASP A 132 7.52 -2.67 -6.47
C ASP A 132 8.80 -2.28 -7.27
N GLY A 133 8.88 -1.03 -7.77
CA GLY A 133 10.01 -0.53 -8.55
C GLY A 133 10.03 -0.92 -10.05
N HIS A 134 9.11 -1.77 -10.51
CA HIS A 134 8.99 -2.10 -11.94
C HIS A 134 8.33 -0.99 -12.74
N GLY A 135 8.66 -0.90 -14.04
CA GLY A 135 8.08 0.08 -14.95
C GLY A 135 8.55 1.51 -14.68
N GLN A 136 9.78 1.69 -14.16
CA GLN A 136 10.39 2.99 -13.95
C GLN A 136 11.90 2.99 -14.25
N ALA A 137 12.41 4.14 -14.67
CA ALA A 137 13.84 4.36 -14.91
C ALA A 137 14.27 5.70 -14.29
N LEU A 138 15.45 5.72 -13.68
CA LEU A 138 16.08 6.95 -13.22
C LEU A 138 16.79 7.61 -14.42
N VAL A 139 16.55 8.91 -14.62
CA VAL A 139 17.14 9.75 -15.65
C VAL A 139 18.03 10.77 -14.96
N LEU A 140 19.34 10.63 -15.09
CA LEU A 140 20.32 11.51 -14.48
C LEU A 140 20.70 12.67 -15.38
N GLU A 141 20.70 12.43 -16.71
CA GLU A 141 21.03 13.42 -17.74
C GLU A 141 19.92 13.50 -18.77
N SER A 142 19.67 14.70 -19.32
CA SER A 142 18.58 14.90 -20.29
C SER A 142 18.67 14.01 -21.53
N GLY A 143 19.88 13.65 -21.96
CA GLY A 143 20.12 12.75 -23.09
C GLY A 143 19.70 11.32 -22.87
N GLU A 144 19.49 10.88 -21.62
CA GLU A 144 19.08 9.50 -21.28
C GLU A 144 17.58 9.28 -21.41
N LEU A 145 16.75 10.33 -21.43
CA LEU A 145 15.30 10.21 -21.35
C LEU A 145 14.70 9.40 -22.49
N GLU A 146 15.17 9.59 -23.73
CA GLU A 146 14.68 8.81 -24.87
C GLU A 146 15.04 7.33 -24.73
N GLY A 147 16.28 7.03 -24.30
CA GLY A 147 16.72 5.66 -24.03
C GLY A 147 15.87 4.98 -22.95
N ALA A 148 15.65 5.67 -21.85
CA ALA A 148 14.79 5.19 -20.76
C ALA A 148 13.35 4.92 -21.23
N TRP A 149 12.80 5.78 -22.08
CA TRP A 149 11.46 5.58 -22.62
C TRP A 149 11.40 4.39 -23.62
N VAL A 150 12.45 4.16 -24.40
CA VAL A 150 12.59 2.97 -25.26
C VAL A 150 12.61 1.70 -24.41
N GLU A 151 13.35 1.67 -23.30
CA GLU A 151 13.40 0.55 -22.36
C GLU A 151 12.03 0.24 -21.75
N LEU A 152 11.20 1.26 -21.51
CA LEU A 152 9.80 1.11 -21.10
C LEU A 152 8.84 0.75 -22.26
N GLY A 153 9.37 0.37 -23.43
CA GLY A 153 8.59 -0.03 -24.60
C GLY A 153 7.83 1.13 -25.25
N ARG A 154 8.25 2.38 -25.05
CA ARG A 154 7.56 3.59 -25.50
C ARG A 154 6.09 3.67 -25.02
N ALA A 155 5.79 3.03 -23.88
CA ALA A 155 4.48 3.08 -23.28
C ALA A 155 4.17 4.52 -22.77
N PRO A 156 2.88 4.91 -22.70
CA PRO A 156 2.51 6.14 -22.04
C PRO A 156 3.11 6.22 -20.64
N ALA A 157 3.78 7.32 -20.31
CA ALA A 157 4.56 7.49 -19.11
C ALA A 157 4.35 8.88 -18.50
N ILE A 158 4.86 9.09 -17.29
CA ILE A 158 5.09 10.40 -16.69
C ILE A 158 6.58 10.53 -16.37
N LEU A 159 7.13 11.70 -16.61
CA LEU A 159 8.42 12.12 -16.06
C LEU A 159 8.14 12.83 -14.73
N GLU A 160 8.75 12.40 -13.65
CA GLU A 160 8.50 12.90 -12.31
C GLU A 160 9.80 13.34 -11.65
N GLN A 161 9.79 14.47 -10.99
CA GLN A 161 10.92 14.99 -10.22
C GLN A 161 11.36 13.98 -9.16
N VAL A 162 12.67 13.76 -9.04
CA VAL A 162 13.22 13.06 -7.87
C VAL A 162 13.08 13.97 -6.66
N VAL A 163 12.23 13.56 -5.72
CA VAL A 163 11.99 14.32 -4.49
C VAL A 163 13.13 14.05 -3.51
N PRO A 164 13.82 15.07 -2.99
CA PRO A 164 14.82 14.89 -1.94
C PRO A 164 14.13 14.79 -0.57
N PHE A 165 13.43 13.68 -0.33
CA PHE A 165 12.67 13.47 0.89
C PHE A 165 13.56 13.09 2.08
N GLU A 166 13.11 13.45 3.27
CA GLU A 166 13.72 13.06 4.55
C GLU A 166 13.37 11.62 4.91
N ARG A 167 12.10 11.25 4.67
CA ARG A 167 11.56 9.90 4.90
C ARG A 167 10.27 9.66 4.11
N GLU A 168 9.94 8.39 3.96
CA GLU A 168 8.68 7.94 3.37
C GLU A 168 7.68 7.58 4.47
N LEU A 169 6.46 8.04 4.35
CA LEU A 169 5.37 7.79 5.30
C LEU A 169 4.17 7.16 4.59
N SER A 170 3.31 6.49 5.33
CA SER A 170 1.97 6.14 4.86
C SER A 170 0.90 6.61 5.83
N ALA A 171 -0.16 7.19 5.29
CA ALA A 171 -1.41 7.46 5.97
C ALA A 171 -2.43 6.38 5.60
N LEU A 172 -3.00 5.72 6.61
CA LEU A 172 -4.04 4.72 6.44
C LEU A 172 -5.32 5.24 7.07
N SER A 173 -6.37 5.41 6.28
CA SER A 173 -7.66 5.91 6.74
C SER A 173 -8.78 5.01 6.25
N VAL A 174 -9.77 4.79 7.07
CA VAL A 174 -10.96 4.00 6.75
C VAL A 174 -12.20 4.86 6.86
N ARG A 175 -13.11 4.75 5.89
CA ARG A 175 -14.42 5.42 5.92
C ARG A 175 -15.53 4.39 5.82
N ALA A 176 -16.45 4.44 6.78
CA ALA A 176 -17.66 3.62 6.78
C ALA A 176 -18.71 4.15 5.78
N ARG A 177 -19.68 3.31 5.41
CA ARG A 177 -20.83 3.73 4.57
C ARG A 177 -21.61 4.92 5.16
N GLY A 178 -21.63 5.04 6.48
CA GLY A 178 -22.26 6.17 7.18
C GLY A 178 -21.48 7.48 7.13
N GLY A 179 -20.29 7.49 6.55
CA GLY A 179 -19.41 8.66 6.46
C GLY A 179 -18.45 8.82 7.65
N GLU A 180 -18.53 7.98 8.69
CA GLU A 180 -17.57 7.95 9.79
C GLU A 180 -16.17 7.63 9.25
N VAL A 181 -15.18 8.40 9.67
CA VAL A 181 -13.76 8.23 9.28
C VAL A 181 -12.93 7.94 10.54
N ALA A 182 -12.06 6.95 10.43
CA ALA A 182 -11.03 6.66 11.42
C ALA A 182 -9.68 6.51 10.72
N SER A 183 -8.62 7.10 11.29
CA SER A 183 -7.27 7.02 10.75
C SER A 183 -6.35 6.29 11.73
N TYR A 184 -5.49 5.45 11.19
CA TYR A 184 -4.38 4.87 11.94
C TYR A 184 -3.27 5.92 12.12
N PRO A 185 -2.40 5.77 13.12
CA PRO A 185 -1.19 6.57 13.21
C PRO A 185 -0.40 6.51 11.89
N LEU A 186 0.25 7.63 11.52
CA LEU A 186 1.21 7.62 10.42
C LEU A 186 2.31 6.61 10.70
N VAL A 187 2.77 5.94 9.66
CA VAL A 187 3.86 4.98 9.72
C VAL A 187 5.02 5.42 8.84
N GLU A 188 6.24 5.08 9.26
CA GLU A 188 7.45 5.30 8.47
C GLU A 188 7.81 4.03 7.71
N ASN A 189 8.15 4.19 6.44
CA ASN A 189 8.47 3.09 5.54
C ASN A 189 9.90 3.18 5.05
N HIS A 190 10.57 2.03 5.00
CA HIS A 190 11.90 1.89 4.42
C HIS A 190 11.84 0.90 3.27
N HIS A 191 12.15 1.37 2.06
CA HIS A 191 12.17 0.56 0.85
C HIS A 191 13.60 0.14 0.49
N GLU A 192 13.74 -1.08 0.02
CA GLU A 192 14.96 -1.64 -0.55
C GLU A 192 14.69 -2.01 -2.01
N ALA A 193 15.42 -1.40 -2.95
CA ALA A 193 15.20 -1.59 -4.39
C ALA A 193 13.74 -1.37 -4.84
N GLY A 194 13.01 -0.43 -4.21
CA GLY A 194 11.61 -0.13 -4.50
C GLY A 194 10.58 -1.07 -3.85
N ILE A 195 11.03 -2.03 -3.03
CA ILE A 195 10.15 -2.96 -2.31
C ILE A 195 10.11 -2.56 -0.84
N LEU A 196 8.93 -2.41 -0.25
CA LEU A 196 8.79 -2.13 1.17
C LEU A 196 9.43 -3.23 2.00
N ARG A 197 10.41 -2.86 2.82
CA ARG A 197 11.17 -3.79 3.67
C ARG A 197 10.74 -3.71 5.13
N LEU A 198 10.67 -2.50 5.67
CA LEU A 198 10.36 -2.23 7.07
C LEU A 198 9.32 -1.12 7.17
N THR A 199 8.37 -1.30 8.07
CA THR A 199 7.44 -0.24 8.53
C THR A 199 7.56 -0.09 10.03
N LEU A 200 7.68 1.15 10.49
CA LEU A 200 7.67 1.52 11.91
C LEU A 200 6.36 2.22 12.26
N ALA A 201 5.67 1.73 13.25
CA ALA A 201 4.35 2.23 13.68
C ALA A 201 4.28 2.45 15.21
N PRO A 202 3.86 3.65 15.65
CA PRO A 202 3.71 4.88 14.87
C PRO A 202 5.06 5.35 14.32
N ALA A 203 5.07 6.19 13.28
CA ALA A 203 6.30 6.74 12.74
C ALA A 203 7.07 7.52 13.84
N PRO A 204 8.40 7.37 13.93
CA PRO A 204 9.19 8.09 14.91
C PRO A 204 9.11 9.61 14.72
N GLY A 205 9.13 10.38 15.80
CA GLY A 205 9.24 11.84 15.75
C GLY A 205 8.11 12.55 14.97
N LEU A 206 6.90 12.02 15.04
CA LEU A 206 5.71 12.69 14.49
C LEU A 206 5.43 13.99 15.21
N THR A 207 4.99 15.00 14.47
CA THR A 207 4.51 16.27 15.01
C THR A 207 3.00 16.41 14.76
N PRO A 208 2.26 17.14 15.62
CA PRO A 208 0.84 17.40 15.42
C PRO A 208 0.54 18.03 14.04
N GLU A 209 1.47 18.80 13.50
CA GLU A 209 1.36 19.44 12.18
C GLU A 209 1.38 18.42 11.06
N LEU A 210 2.28 17.42 11.11
CA LEU A 210 2.32 16.32 10.13
C LEU A 210 1.07 15.45 10.20
N GLU A 211 0.60 15.13 11.40
CA GLU A 211 -0.64 14.37 11.61
C GLU A 211 -1.84 15.14 11.06
N SER A 212 -1.91 16.45 11.29
CA SER A 212 -2.97 17.31 10.75
C SER A 212 -2.95 17.38 9.22
N GLN A 213 -1.77 17.52 8.62
CA GLN A 213 -1.61 17.51 7.15
C GLN A 213 -2.09 16.17 6.56
N ALA A 214 -1.68 15.05 7.13
CA ALA A 214 -2.08 13.72 6.67
C ALA A 214 -3.59 13.49 6.80
N ALA A 215 -4.17 13.94 7.91
CA ALA A 215 -5.61 13.83 8.13
C ALA A 215 -6.41 14.66 7.10
N ALA A 216 -5.99 15.91 6.84
CA ALA A 216 -6.63 16.78 5.86
C ALA A 216 -6.53 16.21 4.43
N LEU A 217 -5.37 15.71 4.04
CA LEU A 217 -5.12 15.07 2.75
C LEU A 217 -5.99 13.82 2.59
N SER A 218 -6.00 12.94 3.60
CA SER A 218 -6.83 11.73 3.57
C SER A 218 -8.31 12.05 3.49
N ALA A 219 -8.81 13.03 4.23
CA ALA A 219 -10.20 13.45 4.20
C ALA A 219 -10.61 13.96 2.80
N ALA A 220 -9.78 14.79 2.17
CA ALA A 220 -10.04 15.29 0.81
C ALA A 220 -10.17 14.15 -0.21
N LEU A 221 -9.29 13.13 -0.13
CA LEU A 221 -9.32 11.97 -1.01
C LEU A 221 -10.54 11.07 -0.75
N LEU A 222 -10.87 10.83 0.52
CA LEU A 222 -12.04 10.04 0.92
C LEU A 222 -13.33 10.71 0.43
N ASP A 223 -13.42 12.04 0.53
CA ASP A 223 -14.58 12.81 0.05
C ASP A 223 -14.66 12.83 -1.48
N GLN A 224 -13.53 13.03 -2.18
CA GLN A 224 -13.47 13.03 -3.64
C GLN A 224 -14.06 11.77 -4.26
N PHE A 225 -13.82 10.63 -3.63
CA PHE A 225 -14.30 9.35 -4.12
C PHE A 225 -15.63 8.91 -3.52
N GLU A 226 -16.20 9.62 -2.53
CA GLU A 226 -17.25 9.07 -1.65
C GLU A 226 -16.84 7.68 -1.15
N TYR A 227 -15.58 7.61 -0.71
CA TYR A 227 -14.88 6.37 -0.46
C TYR A 227 -15.55 5.56 0.65
N VAL A 228 -15.55 4.24 0.50
CA VAL A 228 -15.90 3.29 1.58
C VAL A 228 -14.84 2.20 1.62
N GLY A 229 -14.32 1.91 2.80
CA GLY A 229 -13.23 0.98 3.00
C GLY A 229 -11.94 1.66 3.44
N LEU A 230 -10.83 0.93 3.39
CA LEU A 230 -9.50 1.45 3.68
C LEU A 230 -8.87 2.09 2.45
N LEU A 231 -8.33 3.27 2.62
CA LEU A 231 -7.46 3.98 1.69
C LEU A 231 -6.07 4.13 2.33
N ALA A 232 -5.03 3.77 1.60
CA ALA A 232 -3.67 4.11 1.96
C ALA A 232 -3.14 5.20 1.03
N VAL A 233 -2.37 6.14 1.58
CA VAL A 233 -1.69 7.19 0.83
C VAL A 233 -0.21 7.13 1.18
N GLU A 234 0.64 6.93 0.18
CA GLU A 234 2.08 7.03 0.33
C GLU A 234 2.53 8.48 0.21
N LEU A 235 3.38 8.90 1.12
CA LEU A 235 3.76 10.28 1.33
C LEU A 235 5.28 10.42 1.44
N PHE A 236 5.81 11.49 0.90
CA PHE A 236 7.15 11.97 1.19
C PHE A 236 7.09 13.10 2.20
N GLN A 237 7.94 13.05 3.21
CA GLN A 237 8.19 14.22 4.06
C GLN A 237 9.36 15.03 3.51
N VAL A 238 9.14 16.34 3.27
CA VAL A 238 10.14 17.28 2.78
C VAL A 238 9.99 18.58 3.56
N GLU A 239 11.02 18.98 4.29
CA GLU A 239 11.05 20.23 5.06
C GLU A 239 9.81 20.44 5.94
N GLY A 240 9.40 19.37 6.65
CA GLY A 240 8.23 19.39 7.54
C GLY A 240 6.87 19.43 6.83
N ARG A 241 6.81 19.17 5.51
CA ARG A 241 5.60 19.10 4.70
C ARG A 241 5.41 17.71 4.12
N LEU A 242 4.16 17.35 3.84
CA LEU A 242 3.81 16.11 3.18
C LEU A 242 3.53 16.35 1.70
N LEU A 243 4.14 15.54 0.84
CA LEU A 243 3.84 15.44 -0.59
C LEU A 243 3.26 14.06 -0.88
N ALA A 244 2.11 14.00 -1.56
CA ALA A 244 1.52 12.72 -1.98
C ALA A 244 2.35 12.10 -3.11
N ASN A 245 2.71 10.83 -2.91
CA ASN A 245 3.35 10.01 -3.92
C ASN A 245 2.28 9.25 -4.72
N GLU A 246 1.57 8.32 -4.09
CA GLU A 246 0.52 7.52 -4.72
C GLU A 246 -0.56 7.11 -3.71
N ILE A 247 -1.73 6.68 -4.22
CA ILE A 247 -2.78 6.07 -3.43
C ILE A 247 -2.83 4.56 -3.67
N ALA A 248 -3.17 3.81 -2.63
CA ALA A 248 -3.61 2.44 -2.77
C ALA A 248 -5.07 2.34 -2.31
N PRO A 249 -6.04 2.23 -3.23
CA PRO A 249 -7.46 2.17 -2.89
C PRO A 249 -7.86 0.76 -2.41
N ARG A 250 -7.17 0.25 -1.41
CA ARG A 250 -7.29 -1.09 -0.83
C ARG A 250 -6.50 -1.18 0.48
N VAL A 251 -6.64 -2.32 1.16
CA VAL A 251 -5.70 -2.67 2.24
C VAL A 251 -4.25 -2.67 1.71
N HIS A 252 -3.31 -2.21 2.52
CA HIS A 252 -1.95 -1.93 2.06
C HIS A 252 -0.89 -2.62 2.93
N ASN A 253 0.26 -2.93 2.33
CA ASN A 253 1.36 -3.61 3.02
C ASN A 253 1.90 -2.78 4.20
N SER A 254 1.99 -1.46 4.08
CA SER A 254 2.38 -0.59 5.20
C SER A 254 1.39 -0.59 6.37
N GLY A 255 0.21 -1.19 6.20
CA GLY A 255 -0.78 -1.38 7.25
C GLY A 255 -0.81 -2.78 7.88
N HIS A 256 0.09 -3.68 7.49
CA HIS A 256 0.08 -5.06 8.02
C HIS A 256 0.44 -5.12 9.51
N TRP A 257 1.19 -4.13 10.01
CA TRP A 257 1.46 -3.97 11.44
C TRP A 257 0.18 -3.92 12.29
N THR A 258 -0.93 -3.46 11.71
CA THR A 258 -2.20 -3.32 12.42
C THR A 258 -2.80 -4.64 12.88
N MET A 259 -2.35 -5.78 12.34
CA MET A 259 -2.84 -7.11 12.74
C MET A 259 -2.49 -7.41 14.20
N ASP A 260 -1.32 -6.97 14.65
CA ASP A 260 -0.80 -7.29 15.97
C ASP A 260 -0.51 -6.03 16.82
N GLY A 261 -0.47 -4.85 16.19
CA GLY A 261 -0.09 -3.59 16.82
C GLY A 261 -1.21 -2.55 16.94
N ALA A 262 -2.41 -2.79 16.42
CA ALA A 262 -3.55 -1.90 16.54
C ALA A 262 -4.73 -2.59 17.25
N HIS A 263 -5.65 -1.80 17.83
CA HIS A 263 -6.86 -2.35 18.46
C HIS A 263 -7.78 -3.07 17.47
N CYS A 264 -7.86 -2.59 16.23
CA CYS A 264 -8.57 -3.24 15.13
C CYS A 264 -7.71 -3.16 13.87
N SER A 265 -7.55 -4.28 13.18
CA SER A 265 -6.70 -4.33 11.99
C SER A 265 -7.32 -3.57 10.82
N GLN A 266 -6.46 -3.12 9.88
CA GLN A 266 -6.92 -2.53 8.62
C GLN A 266 -7.87 -3.46 7.86
N PHE A 267 -7.66 -4.77 7.93
CA PHE A 267 -8.46 -5.77 7.25
C PHE A 267 -9.87 -5.86 7.83
N GLU A 268 -9.97 -5.93 9.15
CA GLU A 268 -11.25 -5.95 9.84
C GLU A 268 -12.01 -4.65 9.64
N ASN A 269 -11.35 -3.50 9.79
CA ASN A 269 -12.00 -2.20 9.57
C ASN A 269 -12.43 -1.99 8.11
N HIS A 270 -11.68 -2.51 7.15
CA HIS A 270 -12.09 -2.50 5.74
C HIS A 270 -13.40 -3.26 5.52
N LEU A 271 -13.53 -4.46 6.12
CA LEU A 271 -14.75 -5.27 6.06
C LEU A 271 -15.91 -4.58 6.79
N ARG A 272 -15.69 -4.08 8.00
CA ARG A 272 -16.71 -3.35 8.78
C ARG A 272 -17.23 -2.16 7.98
N ALA A 273 -16.35 -1.38 7.38
CA ALA A 273 -16.71 -0.24 6.54
C ALA A 273 -17.60 -0.65 5.38
N GLY A 274 -17.20 -1.66 4.61
CA GLY A 274 -17.95 -2.18 3.46
C GLY A 274 -19.30 -2.79 3.84
N LEU A 275 -19.42 -3.40 5.02
CA LEU A 275 -20.67 -3.98 5.53
C LEU A 275 -21.57 -2.94 6.23
N GLY A 276 -21.10 -1.70 6.42
CA GLY A 276 -21.84 -0.69 7.16
C GLY A 276 -21.88 -0.93 8.66
N TRP A 277 -20.91 -1.67 9.20
CA TRP A 277 -20.76 -1.90 10.62
C TRP A 277 -19.94 -0.78 11.27
N PRO A 278 -20.07 -0.57 12.60
CA PRO A 278 -19.24 0.39 13.33
C PRO A 278 -17.75 0.08 13.17
N LEU A 279 -16.94 1.13 12.99
CA LEU A 279 -15.49 0.99 12.90
C LEU A 279 -14.91 0.56 14.26
N GLY A 280 -13.87 -0.24 14.24
CA GLY A 280 -13.05 -0.56 15.40
C GLY A 280 -11.98 0.51 15.65
N GLY A 281 -11.43 0.54 16.86
CA GLY A 281 -10.39 1.50 17.25
C GLY A 281 -9.13 1.36 16.39
N THR A 282 -8.59 2.47 15.91
CA THR A 282 -7.41 2.54 15.03
C THR A 282 -6.11 2.89 15.75
N SER A 283 -6.19 3.18 17.07
CA SER A 283 -5.00 3.49 17.87
C SER A 283 -4.05 2.29 17.96
N SER A 284 -2.75 2.58 18.03
CA SER A 284 -1.73 1.56 18.30
C SER A 284 -1.78 1.10 19.75
N SER A 285 -1.41 -0.17 19.97
CA SER A 285 -1.26 -0.77 21.30
C SER A 285 0.14 -0.54 21.91
N GLY A 286 0.95 0.29 21.28
CA GLY A 286 2.34 0.56 21.61
C GLY A 286 3.15 0.82 20.33
N TYR A 287 4.32 0.25 20.25
CA TYR A 287 5.23 0.34 19.11
C TYR A 287 5.23 -0.97 18.34
N THR A 288 5.29 -0.89 17.02
CA THR A 288 5.35 -2.08 16.15
C THR A 288 6.34 -1.85 15.02
N ALA A 289 7.20 -2.82 14.81
CA ALA A 289 8.04 -2.93 13.62
C ALA A 289 7.52 -4.08 12.75
N MET A 290 7.12 -3.80 11.52
CA MET A 290 6.72 -4.80 10.52
C MET A 290 7.86 -5.00 9.52
N LEU A 291 8.42 -6.21 9.48
CA LEU A 291 9.48 -6.60 8.54
C LEU A 291 8.93 -7.57 7.49
N ASN A 292 9.01 -7.20 6.21
CA ASN A 292 8.63 -8.08 5.12
C ASN A 292 9.66 -9.19 4.89
N ILE A 293 9.17 -10.41 4.71
CA ILE A 293 9.95 -11.57 4.30
C ILE A 293 9.98 -11.60 2.78
N LEU A 294 11.18 -11.43 2.20
CA LEU A 294 11.38 -11.39 0.75
C LEU A 294 12.21 -12.58 0.29
N SER A 295 11.83 -13.13 -0.86
CA SER A 295 12.60 -14.13 -1.65
C SER A 295 12.75 -15.51 -1.04
N VAL A 296 12.97 -15.63 0.27
CA VAL A 296 13.21 -16.88 0.99
C VAL A 296 12.39 -16.89 2.27
N GLU A 297 11.73 -18.00 2.57
CA GLU A 297 11.06 -18.19 3.86
C GLU A 297 12.07 -18.51 4.96
N PRO A 298 11.93 -17.90 6.14
CA PRO A 298 12.75 -18.23 7.30
C PRO A 298 12.30 -19.56 7.93
N ASP A 299 13.15 -20.09 8.82
CA ASP A 299 12.70 -21.12 9.77
C ASP A 299 11.69 -20.49 10.77
N PRO A 300 10.42 -20.94 10.79
CA PRO A 300 9.46 -20.41 11.73
C PRO A 300 9.87 -20.52 13.19
N ALA A 301 10.62 -21.58 13.57
CA ALA A 301 11.08 -21.76 14.95
C ALA A 301 12.08 -20.69 15.36
N GLU A 302 12.93 -20.25 14.44
CA GLU A 302 13.89 -19.17 14.70
C GLU A 302 13.17 -17.84 14.92
N VAL A 303 12.23 -17.48 14.05
CA VAL A 303 11.43 -16.26 14.17
C VAL A 303 10.61 -16.26 15.46
N LEU A 304 9.88 -17.34 15.74
CA LEU A 304 9.00 -17.48 16.90
C LEU A 304 9.76 -17.71 18.22
N SER A 305 11.08 -17.82 18.20
CA SER A 305 11.90 -17.75 19.41
C SER A 305 11.94 -16.35 20.03
N LEU A 306 11.59 -15.31 19.27
CA LEU A 306 11.44 -13.93 19.74
C LEU A 306 10.04 -13.77 20.35
N PRO A 307 9.92 -13.41 21.65
CA PRO A 307 8.65 -13.53 22.39
C PRO A 307 7.52 -12.61 21.87
N ASP A 308 7.88 -11.47 21.27
CA ASP A 308 6.92 -10.48 20.77
C ASP A 308 6.79 -10.51 19.23
N ALA A 309 7.29 -11.58 18.57
CA ALA A 309 7.22 -11.76 17.14
C ALA A 309 5.96 -12.51 16.72
N HIS A 310 5.26 -11.95 15.74
CA HIS A 310 4.08 -12.53 15.09
C HIS A 310 4.42 -12.80 13.62
N LEU A 311 4.47 -14.08 13.24
CA LEU A 311 4.83 -14.52 11.90
C LEU A 311 3.58 -14.74 11.03
N HIS A 312 3.56 -14.10 9.86
CA HIS A 312 2.51 -14.23 8.87
C HIS A 312 3.11 -14.67 7.53
N LEU A 313 2.93 -15.94 7.16
CA LEU A 313 3.34 -16.50 5.87
C LEU A 313 2.16 -16.51 4.88
N TYR A 314 2.46 -16.34 3.59
CA TYR A 314 1.44 -16.17 2.54
C TYR A 314 1.27 -17.40 1.65
N ASP A 315 2.02 -18.48 1.91
CA ASP A 315 2.00 -19.70 1.09
C ASP A 315 2.22 -19.38 -0.42
N LYS A 316 3.30 -18.67 -0.70
CA LYS A 316 3.68 -18.27 -2.06
C LYS A 316 5.00 -18.92 -2.44
N GLU A 317 5.09 -19.38 -3.69
CA GLU A 317 6.34 -19.87 -4.27
C GLU A 317 7.47 -18.84 -4.13
N PRO A 318 8.63 -19.19 -3.54
CA PRO A 318 9.78 -18.29 -3.41
C PRO A 318 10.30 -17.84 -4.78
N ARG A 319 10.53 -16.53 -4.92
CA ARG A 319 11.14 -15.89 -6.09
C ARG A 319 11.90 -14.64 -5.66
N PRO A 320 12.96 -14.23 -6.35
CA PRO A 320 13.65 -12.99 -6.04
C PRO A 320 12.71 -11.79 -5.94
N GLY A 321 12.80 -11.02 -4.85
CA GLY A 321 11.98 -9.85 -4.59
C GLY A 321 10.52 -10.12 -4.19
N ARG A 322 10.02 -11.38 -4.24
CA ARG A 322 8.64 -11.68 -3.89
C ARG A 322 8.41 -11.62 -2.38
N LYS A 323 7.36 -10.92 -1.97
CA LYS A 323 6.89 -10.92 -0.59
C LYS A 323 6.24 -12.27 -0.26
N LEU A 324 6.85 -13.02 0.65
CA LEU A 324 6.41 -14.35 1.08
C LEU A 324 5.65 -14.32 2.40
N GLY A 325 5.81 -13.24 3.15
CA GLY A 325 5.24 -13.05 4.46
C GLY A 325 5.70 -11.75 5.08
N HIS A 326 5.38 -11.59 6.35
CA HIS A 326 5.93 -10.54 7.20
C HIS A 326 6.01 -11.01 8.65
N VAL A 327 6.80 -10.31 9.43
CA VAL A 327 6.85 -10.47 10.89
C VAL A 327 6.53 -9.13 11.51
N ASN A 328 5.56 -9.11 12.43
CA ASN A 328 5.32 -7.98 13.32
C ASN A 328 6.01 -8.23 14.67
N ILE A 329 6.75 -7.25 15.16
CA ILE A 329 7.24 -7.21 16.54
C ILE A 329 6.54 -6.05 17.21
N SER A 330 5.72 -6.34 18.22
CA SER A 330 4.85 -5.35 18.86
C SER A 330 5.05 -5.35 20.37
N GLY A 331 5.07 -4.18 20.98
CA GLY A 331 5.20 -4.07 22.43
C GLY A 331 5.10 -2.63 22.94
N PRO A 332 4.94 -2.46 24.27
CA PRO A 332 4.83 -1.14 24.88
C PRO A 332 6.18 -0.42 25.03
N ASP A 333 7.29 -1.15 24.97
CA ASP A 333 8.66 -0.63 25.14
C ASP A 333 9.37 -0.54 23.80
N PRO A 334 9.67 0.66 23.29
CA PRO A 334 10.34 0.86 22.00
C PRO A 334 11.77 0.29 21.96
N ILE A 335 12.48 0.26 23.09
CA ILE A 335 13.83 -0.33 23.16
C ILE A 335 13.75 -1.84 22.99
N GLN A 336 12.79 -2.49 23.64
CA GLN A 336 12.57 -3.94 23.49
C GLN A 336 12.19 -4.30 22.06
N VAL A 337 11.25 -3.53 21.45
CA VAL A 337 10.86 -3.75 20.05
C VAL A 337 12.05 -3.60 19.10
N THR A 338 12.85 -2.54 19.28
CA THR A 338 14.07 -2.33 18.48
C THR A 338 15.08 -3.47 18.65
N THR A 339 15.30 -3.93 19.89
CA THR A 339 16.24 -5.02 20.18
C THR A 339 15.81 -6.33 19.50
N GLN A 340 14.54 -6.67 19.55
CA GLN A 340 13.99 -7.86 18.90
C GLN A 340 13.99 -7.74 17.37
N LEU A 341 13.69 -6.55 16.83
CA LEU A 341 13.79 -6.28 15.39
C LEU A 341 15.23 -6.49 14.89
N GLN A 342 16.23 -6.01 15.62
CA GLN A 342 17.64 -6.22 15.29
C GLN A 342 18.04 -7.70 15.36
N ALA A 343 17.49 -8.44 16.32
CA ALA A 343 17.72 -9.89 16.42
C ALA A 343 17.08 -10.62 15.22
N LEU A 344 15.83 -10.28 14.88
CA LEU A 344 15.13 -10.81 13.70
C LEU A 344 15.89 -10.50 12.41
N ALA A 345 16.36 -9.28 12.23
CA ALA A 345 17.09 -8.87 11.04
C ALA A 345 18.41 -9.64 10.86
N ARG A 346 19.12 -9.93 11.97
CA ARG A 346 20.30 -10.80 11.94
C ARG A 346 19.96 -12.23 11.53
N ALA A 347 18.88 -12.80 12.10
CA ALA A 347 18.40 -14.14 11.75
C ALA A 347 18.04 -14.22 10.25
N LEU A 348 17.37 -13.20 9.71
CA LEU A 348 16.98 -13.15 8.32
C LEU A 348 18.08 -12.62 7.37
N SER A 349 19.24 -12.25 7.87
CA SER A 349 20.34 -11.63 7.11
C SER A 349 19.90 -10.37 6.36
N VAL A 350 19.11 -9.53 7.01
CA VAL A 350 18.55 -8.29 6.47
C VAL A 350 19.27 -7.08 7.06
N ALA A 351 19.65 -6.12 6.21
CA ALA A 351 20.12 -4.83 6.65
C ALA A 351 18.91 -3.99 7.14
N LEU A 352 19.08 -3.30 8.25
CA LEU A 352 18.13 -2.32 8.76
C LEU A 352 18.72 -0.91 8.64
N PRO A 353 17.88 0.13 8.54
CA PRO A 353 18.34 1.51 8.69
C PRO A 353 18.89 1.72 10.11
N ASP A 354 19.77 2.72 10.26
CA ASP A 354 20.25 3.09 11.59
C ASP A 354 19.07 3.63 12.43
N PRO A 355 18.97 3.22 13.70
CA PRO A 355 17.93 3.75 14.58
C PRO A 355 18.15 5.24 14.87
N ALA A 356 17.06 5.96 15.11
CA ALA A 356 17.09 7.38 15.44
C ALA A 356 17.89 7.70 16.72
N GLN A 357 17.95 6.74 17.65
CA GLN A 357 18.76 6.77 18.88
C GLN A 357 19.58 5.48 18.97
N PRO A 358 20.65 5.41 19.80
CA PRO A 358 21.55 4.25 19.85
C PRO A 358 20.84 2.90 20.04
N ASP A 359 19.74 2.88 20.81
CA ASP A 359 19.04 1.65 21.18
C ASP A 359 17.57 1.63 20.74
N SER A 360 17.07 2.65 20.03
CA SER A 360 15.65 2.73 19.65
C SER A 360 15.44 3.51 18.36
N TYR A 361 14.46 3.06 17.56
CA TYR A 361 13.92 3.83 16.44
C TYR A 361 13.04 4.99 16.92
N TRP A 362 12.44 4.88 18.09
CA TRP A 362 11.57 5.90 18.65
C TRP A 362 12.28 6.72 19.73
N PRO A 363 11.99 8.04 19.80
CA PRO A 363 12.46 8.87 20.91
C PRO A 363 11.95 8.31 22.25
N VAL A 364 12.82 8.19 23.23
CA VAL A 364 12.53 7.69 24.60
C VAL A 364 12.61 8.84 25.58
#